data_363236665dbca46553dd60f06720aa3e
#
_entry.id   363236665dbca46553dd60f06720aa3e
#
_cell.length_a   1.000
_cell.length_b   1.000
_cell.length_c   1.000
_cell.angle_alpha   90.00
_cell.angle_beta   90.00
_cell.angle_gamma   90.00
#
_symmetry.space_group_name_H-M   'P 1'
#
loop_
_entity.id
_entity.type
_entity.pdbx_description
1 polymer ?
#
loop_
_entity_poly.entity_id
_entity_poly.type
_entity_poly.pdbx_seq_one_letter_code
_entity_poly.pdbx_strand_id
1 'polypeptide(L)'
;GSQKGLMTPPGLGLVAAGPRAMEAHKTANMRTMYWDWTFRDGPEHYQKYCGTPPEHTIFALRKAVDLLFAEGLENAHRRHALLAEATRRAVAKWAEGQVLSFNITDPAQRANSVTNVLVNGFNPQIILDYCREKCGVVLGVGIGNLTGKAFRIAHMGHTNAPMVLGTLAAVEMALKALKIPHGSGGVQAAIEYLGSEVAP
;
A
#
# COMPACT_ATOMS: atom_id res chain seq x y z
N GLY A 1 -3.11 3.93 -10.69
CA GLY A 1 -2.07 4.94 -10.45
C GLY A 1 -0.70 4.32 -10.26
N SER A 2 0.33 5.02 -10.69
CA SER A 2 1.70 4.50 -10.74
C SER A 2 2.44 4.51 -9.38
N GLN A 3 1.95 5.24 -8.38
CA GLN A 3 2.61 5.46 -7.09
C GLN A 3 2.33 4.37 -6.02
N LYS A 4 1.85 3.21 -6.41
CA LYS A 4 1.54 2.08 -5.53
C LYS A 4 2.47 0.90 -5.84
N GLY A 5 1.95 -0.24 -6.19
CA GLY A 5 2.76 -1.41 -6.57
C GLY A 5 3.75 -1.17 -7.71
N LEU A 6 3.53 -0.17 -8.56
CA LEU A 6 4.45 0.23 -9.63
C LEU A 6 5.60 1.14 -9.16
N MET A 7 5.70 1.49 -7.89
CA MET A 7 6.90 2.08 -7.26
C MET A 7 7.37 3.43 -7.86
N THR A 8 6.51 4.18 -8.53
CA THR A 8 6.88 5.47 -9.11
C THR A 8 6.34 6.64 -8.29
N PRO A 9 6.80 7.87 -8.50
CA PRO A 9 6.08 9.05 -8.03
C PRO A 9 4.65 9.08 -8.58
N PRO A 10 3.69 9.76 -7.91
CA PRO A 10 2.36 9.98 -8.46
C PRO A 10 2.43 10.82 -9.74
N GLY A 11 1.50 10.56 -10.68
CA GLY A 11 1.42 11.35 -11.91
C GLY A 11 0.91 10.61 -13.14
N LEU A 12 0.92 9.26 -13.12
CA LEU A 12 0.38 8.45 -14.23
C LEU A 12 -0.91 7.75 -13.83
N GLY A 13 -1.95 7.94 -14.63
CA GLY A 13 -3.15 7.13 -14.65
C GLY A 13 -3.07 6.10 -15.77
N LEU A 14 -3.14 4.81 -15.41
CA LEU A 14 -3.14 3.71 -16.37
C LEU A 14 -4.58 3.22 -16.52
N VAL A 15 -5.06 3.16 -17.74
CA VAL A 15 -6.41 2.70 -18.08
C VAL A 15 -6.31 1.55 -19.06
N ALA A 16 -6.91 0.42 -18.73
CA ALA A 16 -7.12 -0.70 -19.65
C ALA A 16 -8.62 -0.82 -19.93
N ALA A 17 -9.01 -0.64 -21.19
CA ALA A 17 -10.40 -0.71 -21.61
C ALA A 17 -10.64 -2.02 -22.37
N GLY A 18 -11.50 -2.88 -21.81
CA GLY A 18 -11.92 -4.11 -22.46
C GLY A 18 -13.03 -3.88 -23.50
N PRO A 19 -13.39 -4.91 -24.29
CA PRO A 19 -14.37 -4.79 -25.38
C PRO A 19 -15.72 -4.22 -24.92
N ARG A 20 -16.22 -4.62 -23.77
CA ARG A 20 -17.48 -4.12 -23.20
C ARG A 20 -17.42 -2.62 -22.89
N ALA A 21 -16.29 -2.13 -22.36
CA ALA A 21 -16.09 -0.72 -22.09
C ALA A 21 -15.98 0.09 -23.38
N MET A 22 -15.31 -0.43 -24.40
CA MET A 22 -15.20 0.20 -25.71
C MET A 22 -16.56 0.25 -26.43
N GLU A 23 -17.42 -0.74 -26.26
CA GLU A 23 -18.80 -0.70 -26.80
C GLU A 23 -19.64 0.38 -26.09
N ALA A 24 -19.59 0.43 -24.77
CA ALA A 24 -20.27 1.47 -23.99
C ALA A 24 -19.74 2.89 -24.33
N HIS A 25 -18.47 3.01 -24.66
CA HIS A 25 -17.86 4.27 -25.09
C HIS A 25 -18.53 4.87 -26.33
N LYS A 26 -19.04 4.05 -27.27
CA LYS A 26 -19.70 4.52 -28.49
C LYS A 26 -20.92 5.38 -28.21
N THR A 27 -21.64 5.11 -27.14
CA THR A 27 -22.87 5.80 -26.74
C THR A 27 -22.66 6.81 -25.60
N ALA A 28 -21.44 6.96 -25.10
CA ALA A 28 -21.12 7.93 -24.06
C ALA A 28 -21.33 9.37 -24.57
N ASN A 29 -22.03 10.19 -23.78
CA ASN A 29 -22.42 11.55 -24.17
C ASN A 29 -21.72 12.67 -23.36
N MET A 30 -20.90 12.32 -22.37
CA MET A 30 -20.11 13.28 -21.58
C MET A 30 -18.64 13.28 -22.01
N ARG A 31 -18.38 13.19 -23.31
CA ARG A 31 -17.01 13.18 -23.84
C ARG A 31 -16.40 14.57 -23.79
N THR A 32 -15.18 14.64 -23.28
CA THR A 32 -14.29 15.78 -23.46
C THR A 32 -12.98 15.28 -24.01
N MET A 33 -12.20 16.13 -24.62
CA MET A 33 -10.90 15.74 -25.22
C MET A 33 -10.04 14.90 -24.24
N TYR A 34 -10.03 15.27 -22.96
CA TYR A 34 -9.24 14.57 -21.95
C TYR A 34 -9.78 13.18 -21.61
N TRP A 35 -11.10 12.98 -21.65
CA TRP A 35 -11.76 11.72 -21.28
C TRP A 35 -12.19 10.87 -22.47
N ASP A 36 -12.03 11.35 -23.71
CA ASP A 36 -12.42 10.63 -24.92
C ASP A 36 -11.37 9.63 -25.34
N TRP A 37 -11.66 8.35 -25.19
CA TRP A 37 -10.74 7.28 -25.59
C TRP A 37 -10.51 7.25 -27.09
N THR A 38 -11.48 7.66 -27.92
CA THR A 38 -11.29 7.76 -29.38
C THR A 38 -10.21 8.78 -29.71
N PHE A 39 -10.25 9.96 -29.07
CA PHE A 39 -9.21 10.97 -29.22
C PHE A 39 -7.86 10.47 -28.69
N ARG A 40 -7.88 9.85 -27.49
CA ARG A 40 -6.67 9.34 -26.83
C ARG A 40 -5.99 8.18 -27.59
N ASP A 41 -6.73 7.46 -28.41
CA ASP A 41 -6.20 6.38 -29.23
C ASP A 41 -5.78 6.83 -30.64
N GLY A 42 -5.76 8.13 -30.89
CA GLY A 42 -5.31 8.72 -32.14
C GLY A 42 -3.82 8.46 -32.43
N PRO A 43 -3.37 8.75 -33.68
CA PRO A 43 -2.01 8.39 -34.14
C PRO A 43 -0.90 9.22 -33.48
N GLU A 44 -1.21 10.42 -33.03
CA GLU A 44 -0.20 11.34 -32.51
C GLU A 44 0.12 11.08 -31.03
N HIS A 45 1.39 11.19 -30.67
CA HIS A 45 1.84 10.93 -29.30
C HIS A 45 1.17 11.84 -28.25
N TYR A 46 0.97 13.13 -28.56
CA TYR A 46 0.34 14.07 -27.64
C TYR A 46 -1.11 13.68 -27.30
N GLN A 47 -1.80 12.98 -28.19
CA GLN A 47 -3.16 12.51 -27.93
C GLN A 47 -3.22 11.50 -26.79
N LYS A 48 -2.23 10.62 -26.68
CA LYS A 48 -2.12 9.63 -25.59
C LYS A 48 -2.10 10.29 -24.21
N TYR A 49 -1.53 11.48 -24.10
CA TYR A 49 -1.37 12.23 -22.84
C TYR A 49 -2.29 13.46 -22.76
N CYS A 50 -3.01 13.78 -23.84
CA CYS A 50 -3.79 15.00 -23.99
C CYS A 50 -2.96 16.27 -23.77
N GLY A 51 -1.74 16.27 -24.35
CA GLY A 51 -0.75 17.34 -24.22
C GLY A 51 0.67 16.80 -24.09
N THR A 52 1.53 17.56 -23.43
CA THR A 52 2.92 17.16 -23.17
C THR A 52 2.98 15.95 -22.24
N PRO A 53 3.70 14.86 -22.62
CA PRO A 53 3.84 13.69 -21.78
C PRO A 53 4.63 14.00 -20.50
N PRO A 54 4.31 13.37 -19.37
CA PRO A 54 5.06 13.51 -18.12
C PRO A 54 6.33 12.65 -18.15
N GLU A 55 7.32 13.06 -18.90
CA GLU A 55 8.51 12.27 -19.26
C GLU A 55 9.22 11.66 -18.05
N HIS A 56 9.48 12.44 -17.01
CA HIS A 56 10.16 11.95 -15.80
C HIS A 56 9.42 10.79 -15.14
N THR A 57 8.09 10.86 -15.10
CA THR A 57 7.27 9.78 -14.53
C THR A 57 7.24 8.56 -15.44
N ILE A 58 7.30 8.76 -16.76
CA ILE A 58 7.37 7.66 -17.75
C ILE A 58 8.73 6.96 -17.63
N PHE A 59 9.84 7.68 -17.50
CA PHE A 59 11.15 7.08 -17.24
C PHE A 59 11.16 6.29 -15.92
N ALA A 60 10.58 6.85 -14.87
CA ALA A 60 10.43 6.15 -13.60
C ALA A 60 9.60 4.87 -13.75
N LEU A 61 8.48 4.92 -14.50
CA LEU A 61 7.65 3.76 -14.78
C LEU A 61 8.41 2.69 -15.56
N ARG A 62 9.19 3.08 -16.58
CA ARG A 62 10.02 2.16 -17.32
C ARG A 62 10.98 1.40 -16.39
N LYS A 63 11.69 2.12 -15.54
CA LYS A 63 12.61 1.50 -14.57
C LYS A 63 11.88 0.60 -13.58
N ALA A 64 10.72 1.00 -13.08
CA ALA A 64 9.91 0.20 -12.18
C ALA A 64 9.45 -1.12 -12.82
N VAL A 65 9.02 -1.06 -14.08
CA VAL A 65 8.63 -2.25 -14.86
C VAL A 65 9.83 -3.18 -15.08
N ASP A 66 11.00 -2.64 -15.40
CA ASP A 66 12.23 -3.43 -15.56
C ASP A 66 12.59 -4.15 -14.25
N LEU A 67 12.46 -3.50 -13.09
CA LEU A 67 12.67 -4.11 -11.77
C LEU A 67 11.66 -5.23 -11.47
N LEU A 68 10.38 -5.00 -11.76
CA LEU A 68 9.33 -6.00 -11.56
C LEU A 68 9.54 -7.23 -12.45
N PHE A 69 9.93 -7.05 -13.72
CA PHE A 69 10.21 -8.18 -14.59
C PHE A 69 11.50 -8.91 -14.22
N ALA A 70 12.51 -8.21 -13.73
CA ALA A 70 13.74 -8.83 -13.23
C ALA A 70 13.48 -9.69 -11.99
N GLU A 71 12.61 -9.27 -11.08
CA GLU A 71 12.14 -10.07 -9.93
C GLU A 71 11.22 -11.21 -10.37
N GLY A 72 10.39 -10.99 -11.38
CA GLY A 72 9.27 -11.84 -11.78
C GLY A 72 7.99 -11.51 -11.02
N LEU A 73 6.86 -11.39 -11.73
CA LEU A 73 5.59 -10.97 -11.14
C LEU A 73 5.10 -11.91 -10.04
N GLU A 74 5.27 -13.21 -10.20
CA GLU A 74 4.90 -14.20 -9.19
C GLU A 74 5.73 -14.05 -7.91
N ASN A 75 7.04 -13.81 -8.05
CA ASN A 75 7.94 -13.56 -6.91
C ASN A 75 7.56 -12.24 -6.21
N ALA A 76 7.24 -11.19 -6.97
CA ALA A 76 6.76 -9.94 -6.41
C ALA A 76 5.44 -10.12 -5.64
N HIS A 77 4.50 -10.90 -6.17
CA HIS A 77 3.25 -11.23 -5.48
C HIS A 77 3.51 -12.05 -4.20
N ARG A 78 4.40 -13.05 -4.27
CA ARG A 78 4.79 -13.85 -3.10
C ARG A 78 5.44 -12.97 -2.03
N ARG A 79 6.37 -12.10 -2.39
CA ARG A 79 7.00 -11.14 -1.47
C ARG A 79 5.97 -10.26 -0.77
N HIS A 80 5.01 -9.71 -1.52
CA HIS A 80 3.92 -8.91 -0.93
C HIS A 80 3.07 -9.74 0.04
N ALA A 81 2.74 -10.98 -0.30
CA ALA A 81 1.97 -11.86 0.58
C ALA A 81 2.72 -12.16 1.88
N LEU A 82 4.01 -12.46 1.82
CA LEU A 82 4.85 -12.72 2.99
C LEU A 82 4.94 -11.48 3.91
N LEU A 83 5.21 -10.30 3.34
CA LEU A 83 5.30 -9.06 4.11
C LEU A 83 3.95 -8.65 4.73
N ALA A 84 2.86 -8.89 4.01
CA ALA A 84 1.50 -8.67 4.52
C ALA A 84 1.20 -9.58 5.71
N GLU A 85 1.50 -10.86 5.59
CA GLU A 85 1.24 -11.81 6.67
C GLU A 85 2.12 -11.53 7.90
N ALA A 86 3.40 -11.21 7.72
CA ALA A 86 4.27 -10.79 8.81
C ALA A 86 3.69 -9.58 9.57
N THR A 87 3.20 -8.58 8.83
CA THR A 87 2.54 -7.40 9.40
C THR A 87 1.27 -7.79 10.16
N ARG A 88 0.47 -8.69 9.63
CA ARG A 88 -0.77 -9.17 10.26
C ARG A 88 -0.49 -9.92 11.56
N ARG A 89 0.56 -10.73 11.61
CA ARG A 89 0.97 -11.44 12.83
C ARG A 89 1.38 -10.47 13.94
N ALA A 90 2.10 -9.41 13.60
CA ALA A 90 2.41 -8.35 14.56
C ALA A 90 1.15 -7.65 15.06
N VAL A 91 0.24 -7.27 14.17
CA VAL A 91 -1.03 -6.63 14.53
C VAL A 91 -1.91 -7.56 15.37
N ALA A 92 -1.95 -8.86 15.07
CA ALA A 92 -2.69 -9.83 15.85
C ALA A 92 -2.19 -9.89 17.31
N LYS A 93 -0.86 -9.85 17.51
CA LYS A 93 -0.28 -9.76 18.84
C LYS A 93 -0.67 -8.45 19.56
N TRP A 94 -0.54 -7.33 18.91
CA TRP A 94 -0.93 -6.04 19.51
C TRP A 94 -2.42 -5.98 19.85
N ALA A 95 -3.27 -6.64 19.06
CA ALA A 95 -4.72 -6.69 19.27
C ALA A 95 -5.11 -7.42 20.58
N GLU A 96 -4.26 -8.25 21.17
CA GLU A 96 -4.50 -8.89 22.47
C GLU A 96 -4.74 -7.86 23.61
N GLY A 97 -4.26 -6.61 23.43
CA GLY A 97 -4.56 -5.51 24.34
C GLY A 97 -5.94 -4.87 24.16
N GLN A 98 -6.76 -5.34 23.23
CA GLN A 98 -8.17 -5.00 22.98
C GLN A 98 -8.45 -3.55 22.51
N VAL A 99 -7.43 -2.71 22.37
CA VAL A 99 -7.58 -1.34 21.84
C VAL A 99 -7.22 -1.22 20.36
N LEU A 100 -6.57 -2.23 19.81
CA LEU A 100 -6.23 -2.34 18.39
C LEU A 100 -6.97 -3.52 17.76
N SER A 101 -7.39 -3.39 16.52
CA SER A 101 -8.02 -4.48 15.79
C SER A 101 -7.87 -4.34 14.28
N PHE A 102 -8.14 -5.40 13.53
CA PHE A 102 -8.17 -5.35 12.08
C PHE A 102 -9.44 -4.66 11.58
N ASN A 103 -9.30 -3.77 10.60
CA ASN A 103 -10.46 -3.23 9.89
C ASN A 103 -11.16 -4.32 9.05
N ILE A 104 -10.40 -5.19 8.40
CA ILE A 104 -10.94 -6.34 7.66
C ILE A 104 -10.81 -7.56 8.55
N THR A 105 -11.94 -8.04 9.08
CA THR A 105 -11.98 -9.15 10.03
C THR A 105 -11.76 -10.50 9.34
N ASP A 106 -12.35 -10.71 8.15
CA ASP A 106 -12.15 -11.92 7.36
C ASP A 106 -10.76 -11.93 6.71
N PRO A 107 -9.85 -12.86 7.07
CA PRO A 107 -8.51 -12.94 6.49
C PRO A 107 -8.51 -13.11 4.97
N ALA A 108 -9.50 -13.79 4.39
CA ALA A 108 -9.59 -14.05 2.95
C ALA A 108 -9.85 -12.77 2.12
N GLN A 109 -10.37 -11.73 2.77
CA GLN A 109 -10.68 -10.44 2.13
C GLN A 109 -9.56 -9.40 2.29
N ARG A 110 -8.45 -9.74 2.96
CA ARG A 110 -7.35 -8.81 3.22
C ARG A 110 -6.46 -8.65 2.00
N ALA A 111 -6.21 -7.40 1.61
CA ALA A 111 -5.27 -7.08 0.53
C ALA A 111 -3.80 -7.25 0.98
N ASN A 112 -2.95 -7.73 0.07
CA ASN A 112 -1.50 -7.87 0.33
C ASN A 112 -0.70 -6.58 0.08
N SER A 113 -1.36 -5.43 0.07
CA SER A 113 -0.73 -4.12 -0.19
C SER A 113 -0.67 -3.22 1.06
N VAL A 114 -1.66 -3.33 1.94
CA VAL A 114 -1.79 -2.48 3.12
C VAL A 114 -2.59 -3.19 4.22
N THR A 115 -2.15 -3.04 5.45
CA THR A 115 -2.90 -3.44 6.64
C THR A 115 -3.45 -2.21 7.33
N ASN A 116 -4.77 -2.18 7.52
CA ASN A 116 -5.47 -1.09 8.21
C ASN A 116 -5.82 -1.53 9.63
N VAL A 117 -5.32 -0.78 10.61
CA VAL A 117 -5.45 -1.06 12.05
C VAL A 117 -6.41 -0.06 12.65
N LEU A 118 -7.55 -0.54 13.15
CA LEU A 118 -8.49 0.27 13.92
C LEU A 118 -7.96 0.53 15.32
N VAL A 119 -8.26 1.71 15.84
CA VAL A 119 -7.89 2.14 17.19
C VAL A 119 -9.14 2.53 17.96
N ASN A 120 -9.34 1.92 19.11
CA ASN A 120 -10.48 2.18 20.00
C ASN A 120 -10.04 2.98 21.22
N GLY A 121 -10.83 4.01 21.57
CA GLY A 121 -10.67 4.76 22.80
C GLY A 121 -9.72 5.96 22.75
N PHE A 122 -8.95 6.14 21.65
CA PHE A 122 -8.09 7.31 21.48
C PHE A 122 -7.82 7.62 20.00
N ASN A 123 -7.28 8.81 19.72
CA ASN A 123 -6.91 9.19 18.35
C ASN A 123 -5.57 8.55 17.97
N PRO A 124 -5.50 7.75 16.88
CA PRO A 124 -4.26 7.13 16.39
C PRO A 124 -3.16 8.13 16.03
N GLN A 125 -3.47 9.43 15.94
CA GLN A 125 -2.50 10.47 15.61
C GLN A 125 -1.29 10.45 16.54
N ILE A 126 -1.45 10.11 17.82
CA ILE A 126 -0.35 10.01 18.77
C ILE A 126 0.68 8.93 18.40
N ILE A 127 0.22 7.79 17.80
CA ILE A 127 1.10 6.74 17.29
C ILE A 127 1.82 7.26 16.03
N LEU A 128 1.08 7.90 15.11
CA LEU A 128 1.61 8.45 13.88
C LEU A 128 2.71 9.50 14.15
N ASP A 129 2.45 10.40 15.09
CA ASP A 129 3.40 11.45 15.46
C ASP A 129 4.65 10.87 16.14
N TYR A 130 4.50 9.91 17.04
CA TYR A 130 5.64 9.24 17.67
C TYR A 130 6.51 8.54 16.61
N CYS A 131 5.91 7.75 15.73
CA CYS A 131 6.65 7.04 14.67
C CYS A 131 7.39 8.03 13.77
N ARG A 132 6.76 9.13 13.36
CA ARG A 132 7.36 10.16 12.50
C ARG A 132 8.50 10.90 13.21
N GLU A 133 8.26 11.38 14.42
CA GLU A 133 9.17 12.32 15.10
C GLU A 133 10.30 11.63 15.85
N LYS A 134 10.07 10.43 16.38
CA LYS A 134 11.05 9.70 17.18
C LYS A 134 11.74 8.58 16.40
N CYS A 135 11.09 8.03 15.37
CA CYS A 135 11.62 6.89 14.63
C CYS A 135 11.91 7.21 13.14
N GLY A 136 11.50 8.38 12.63
CA GLY A 136 11.62 8.70 11.21
C GLY A 136 10.73 7.85 10.29
N VAL A 137 9.71 7.19 10.85
CA VAL A 137 8.81 6.29 10.13
C VAL A 137 7.46 6.96 9.92
N VAL A 138 7.05 7.10 8.65
CA VAL A 138 5.77 7.70 8.27
C VAL A 138 4.74 6.60 7.99
N LEU A 139 3.72 6.51 8.81
CA LEU A 139 2.59 5.60 8.64
C LEU A 139 1.45 6.30 7.89
N GLY A 140 0.58 5.51 7.27
CA GLY A 140 -0.63 6.04 6.63
C GLY A 140 -1.71 6.40 7.66
N VAL A 141 -2.41 7.50 7.44
CA VAL A 141 -3.60 7.89 8.23
C VAL A 141 -4.83 7.09 7.80
N GLY A 142 -5.82 6.94 8.66
CA GLY A 142 -7.15 6.52 8.26
C GLY A 142 -7.79 7.53 7.30
N ILE A 143 -8.55 7.07 6.31
CA ILE A 143 -9.20 7.91 5.31
C ILE A 143 -10.71 7.68 5.28
N GLY A 144 -11.47 8.70 4.84
CA GLY A 144 -12.93 8.63 4.79
C GLY A 144 -13.51 8.38 6.18
N ASN A 145 -14.36 7.39 6.31
CA ASN A 145 -15.01 7.01 7.57
C ASN A 145 -14.06 6.53 8.68
N LEU A 146 -12.80 6.28 8.32
CA LEU A 146 -11.75 5.82 9.25
C LEU A 146 -10.82 6.96 9.70
N THR A 147 -11.06 8.19 9.27
CA THR A 147 -10.30 9.36 9.73
C THR A 147 -10.39 9.48 11.24
N GLY A 148 -9.23 9.59 11.91
CA GLY A 148 -9.15 9.66 13.37
C GLY A 148 -9.49 8.35 14.12
N LYS A 149 -9.67 7.23 13.40
CA LYS A 149 -10.04 5.92 13.99
C LYS A 149 -9.07 4.80 13.61
N ALA A 150 -8.15 5.04 12.69
CA ALA A 150 -7.25 4.01 12.20
C ALA A 150 -5.92 4.59 11.75
N PHE A 151 -4.91 3.73 11.70
CA PHE A 151 -3.68 3.97 10.97
C PHE A 151 -3.41 2.81 9.99
N ARG A 152 -2.53 3.03 9.02
CA ARG A 152 -2.24 2.04 7.99
C ARG A 152 -0.76 1.76 7.91
N ILE A 153 -0.43 0.48 7.79
CA ILE A 153 0.93 -0.01 7.51
C ILE A 153 0.93 -0.49 6.06
N ALA A 154 1.67 0.18 5.19
CA ALA A 154 1.84 -0.23 3.80
C ALA A 154 3.00 -1.22 3.69
N HIS A 155 2.80 -2.26 2.88
CA HIS A 155 3.81 -3.29 2.60
C HIS A 155 3.82 -3.63 1.11
N MET A 156 3.56 -2.61 0.27
CA MET A 156 3.55 -2.71 -1.20
C MET A 156 4.75 -1.98 -1.82
N GLY A 157 5.03 -2.31 -3.06
CA GLY A 157 6.10 -1.70 -3.84
C GLY A 157 7.46 -2.35 -3.60
N HIS A 158 8.54 -1.57 -3.67
CA HIS A 158 9.89 -2.08 -3.51
C HIS A 158 10.30 -2.12 -2.02
N THR A 159 9.53 -2.89 -1.23
CA THR A 159 9.76 -3.11 0.19
C THR A 159 10.32 -4.51 0.44
N ASN A 160 11.15 -4.64 1.48
CA ASN A 160 11.75 -5.89 1.91
C ASN A 160 11.47 -6.17 3.40
N ALA A 161 11.86 -7.33 3.88
CA ALA A 161 11.64 -7.74 5.26
C ALA A 161 12.24 -6.77 6.30
N PRO A 162 13.51 -6.32 6.19
CA PRO A 162 14.08 -5.33 7.12
C PRO A 162 13.29 -4.02 7.18
N MET A 163 12.78 -3.52 6.05
CA MET A 163 11.96 -2.30 6.02
C MET A 163 10.65 -2.47 6.77
N VAL A 164 9.96 -3.59 6.56
CA VAL A 164 8.72 -3.91 7.27
C VAL A 164 8.97 -4.13 8.75
N LEU A 165 9.98 -4.93 9.11
CA LEU A 165 10.33 -5.18 10.51
C LEU A 165 10.71 -3.89 11.25
N GLY A 166 11.47 -2.99 10.62
CA GLY A 166 11.78 -1.67 11.18
C GLY A 166 10.52 -0.81 11.40
N THR A 167 9.56 -0.86 10.46
CA THR A 167 8.27 -0.19 10.62
C THR A 167 7.46 -0.76 11.78
N LEU A 168 7.40 -2.09 11.89
CA LEU A 168 6.70 -2.77 12.98
C LEU A 168 7.36 -2.46 14.34
N ALA A 169 8.70 -2.44 14.39
CA ALA A 169 9.43 -2.06 15.58
C ALA A 169 9.12 -0.62 16.02
N ALA A 170 9.04 0.33 15.08
CA ALA A 170 8.67 1.71 15.39
C ALA A 170 7.25 1.81 15.98
N VAL A 171 6.29 1.03 15.44
CA VAL A 171 4.93 0.97 15.98
C VAL A 171 4.94 0.36 17.40
N GLU A 172 5.62 -0.76 17.62
CA GLU A 172 5.69 -1.42 18.94
C GLU A 172 6.38 -0.53 19.97
N MET A 173 7.42 0.22 19.56
CA MET A 173 8.04 1.25 20.41
C MET A 173 7.06 2.36 20.78
N ALA A 174 6.26 2.83 19.83
CA ALA A 174 5.23 3.84 20.09
C ALA A 174 4.18 3.32 21.08
N LEU A 175 3.66 2.12 20.87
CA LEU A 175 2.68 1.49 21.77
C LEU A 175 3.23 1.41 23.21
N LYS A 176 4.49 1.00 23.35
CA LYS A 176 5.16 0.88 24.66
C LYS A 176 5.41 2.24 25.31
N ALA A 177 5.97 3.20 24.57
CA ALA A 177 6.32 4.53 25.09
C ALA A 177 5.07 5.33 25.50
N LEU A 178 3.99 5.21 24.74
CA LEU A 178 2.71 5.88 24.98
C LEU A 178 1.82 5.11 25.97
N LYS A 179 2.30 3.97 26.50
CA LYS A 179 1.56 3.11 27.45
C LYS A 179 0.20 2.65 26.92
N ILE A 180 0.12 2.44 25.59
CA ILE A 180 -1.09 1.93 24.94
C ILE A 180 -1.19 0.43 25.23
N PRO A 181 -2.34 -0.06 25.75
CA PRO A 181 -2.54 -1.49 26.00
C PRO A 181 -2.35 -2.32 24.71
N HIS A 182 -1.43 -3.27 24.72
CA HIS A 182 -1.16 -4.15 23.60
C HIS A 182 -0.53 -5.46 24.07
N GLY A 183 -0.71 -6.53 23.31
CA GLY A 183 0.05 -7.76 23.51
C GLY A 183 1.50 -7.58 23.08
N SER A 184 2.41 -8.20 23.80
CA SER A 184 3.85 -8.12 23.53
C SER A 184 4.28 -9.09 22.43
N GLY A 185 5.43 -8.81 21.80
CA GLY A 185 6.07 -9.72 20.84
C GLY A 185 5.50 -9.65 19.43
N GLY A 186 4.90 -8.55 19.01
CA GLY A 186 4.42 -8.37 17.66
C GLY A 186 5.54 -8.45 16.62
N VAL A 187 6.63 -7.73 16.87
CA VAL A 187 7.82 -7.80 16.00
C VAL A 187 8.42 -9.20 15.97
N GLN A 188 8.47 -9.87 17.13
CA GLN A 188 8.99 -11.23 17.22
C GLN A 188 8.15 -12.22 16.39
N ALA A 189 6.82 -12.11 16.44
CA ALA A 189 5.92 -12.96 15.65
C ALA A 189 6.12 -12.75 14.13
N ALA A 190 6.42 -11.53 13.72
CA ALA A 190 6.75 -11.25 12.32
C ALA A 190 8.12 -11.85 11.90
N ILE A 191 9.13 -11.77 12.78
CA ILE A 191 10.45 -12.36 12.55
C ILE A 191 10.35 -13.89 12.44
N GLU A 192 9.65 -14.54 13.36
CA GLU A 192 9.48 -16.00 13.39
C GLU A 192 8.81 -16.48 12.09
N TYR A 193 7.77 -15.79 11.66
CA TYR A 193 7.10 -16.12 10.40
C TYR A 193 8.03 -15.95 9.19
N LEU A 194 8.66 -14.80 9.04
CA LEU A 194 9.54 -14.56 7.90
C LEU A 194 10.74 -15.52 7.90
N GLY A 195 11.28 -15.84 9.06
CA GLY A 195 12.38 -16.80 9.20
C GLY A 195 11.99 -18.23 8.83
N SER A 196 10.72 -18.60 9.00
CA SER A 196 10.23 -19.93 8.58
C SER A 196 9.90 -20.03 7.09
N GLU A 197 9.53 -18.92 6.46
CA GLU A 197 9.08 -18.89 5.05
C GLU A 197 10.20 -18.55 4.05
N VAL A 198 11.21 -17.86 4.51
CA VAL A 198 12.41 -17.55 3.72
C VAL A 198 13.50 -18.56 4.11
N ALA A 199 13.40 -19.75 3.53
CA ALA A 199 14.44 -20.78 3.70
C ALA A 199 15.79 -20.27 3.16
N PRO A 200 16.92 -20.67 3.78
CA PRO A 200 18.26 -20.34 3.31
C PRO A 200 18.53 -20.86 1.91
#